data_a298fab376552f5d3030eb936d0c4086
#
_entry.id   a298fab376552f5d3030eb936d0c4086
#
_cell.length_a   1.000
_cell.length_b   1.000
_cell.length_c   1.000
_cell.angle_alpha   90.00
_cell.angle_beta   90.00
_cell.angle_gamma   90.00
#
_symmetry.space_group_name_H-M   'P 1'
#
loop_
_entity.id
_entity.type
_entity.pdbx_description
1 polymer ?
#
loop_
_entity_poly.entity_id
_entity_poly.type
_entity_poly.pdbx_seq_one_letter_code
_entity_poly.pdbx_strand_id
1 'polypeptide(L)'
;MAKKSGTQLERFIMASVHQEVWIGLDVHKTSWHVAIFRADGQVCTFTTTASPDQFVGQLLSWALNIKRVVYEAGPTGFVLALACRKAGIKVGVIAPSRAPWPVTRGAKTDRLDCIKLAEFAAKEMFPRYIAIPTIEEESIRSLQRHRFHLVDKIRKVKSRIKGLLLEFGIPEPKGLAHWSGESVKELDQMQLQPGANETLHSHLRELKWL
;
A
#
# COMPACT_ATOMS: atom_id res chain seq x y z
N MET A 1 38.63 29.13 14.03
CA MET A 1 37.63 28.56 13.09
C MET A 1 37.05 27.31 13.72
N ALA A 2 35.83 27.36 14.23
CA ALA A 2 35.16 26.21 14.85
C ALA A 2 34.73 25.23 13.73
N LYS A 3 35.25 24.01 13.71
CA LYS A 3 34.75 22.91 12.87
C LYS A 3 33.32 22.60 13.31
N LYS A 4 32.31 23.01 12.53
CA LYS A 4 30.95 22.47 12.67
C LYS A 4 31.08 20.96 12.46
N SER A 5 30.90 20.17 13.51
CA SER A 5 30.87 18.71 13.40
C SER A 5 29.55 18.36 12.69
N GLY A 6 29.60 17.96 11.43
CA GLY A 6 28.45 17.49 10.67
C GLY A 6 27.79 16.28 11.34
N THR A 7 26.51 16.06 11.09
CA THR A 7 25.78 14.88 11.56
C THR A 7 26.44 13.60 11.03
N GLN A 8 26.16 12.45 11.66
CA GLN A 8 26.66 11.15 11.19
C GLN A 8 26.26 10.90 9.72
N LEU A 9 25.06 11.29 9.34
CA LEU A 9 24.56 11.19 7.96
C LEU A 9 25.40 12.05 7.02
N GLU A 10 25.64 13.33 7.34
CA GLU A 10 26.44 14.23 6.50
C GLU A 10 27.85 13.70 6.25
N ARG A 11 28.49 13.18 7.29
CA ARG A 11 29.85 12.58 7.17
C ARG A 11 29.81 11.34 6.26
N PHE A 12 28.79 10.49 6.41
CA PHE A 12 28.63 9.31 5.57
C PHE A 12 28.40 9.69 4.11
N ILE A 13 27.55 10.68 3.85
CA ILE A 13 27.26 11.18 2.49
C ILE A 13 28.54 11.75 1.86
N MET A 14 29.28 12.61 2.58
CA MET A 14 30.57 13.17 2.09
C MET A 14 31.59 12.08 1.73
N ALA A 15 31.67 11.03 2.57
CA ALA A 15 32.57 9.90 2.32
C ALA A 15 32.07 8.97 1.19
N SER A 16 30.84 9.12 0.76
CA SER A 16 30.20 8.29 -0.26
C SER A 16 30.01 8.99 -1.60
N VAL A 17 30.49 10.24 -1.74
CA VAL A 17 30.41 10.98 -3.02
C VAL A 17 31.07 10.16 -4.13
N HIS A 18 30.34 10.00 -5.25
CA HIS A 18 30.68 9.15 -6.39
C HIS A 18 30.82 7.64 -6.11
N GLN A 19 30.63 7.19 -4.86
CA GLN A 19 30.57 5.76 -4.53
C GLN A 19 29.25 5.14 -4.96
N GLU A 20 29.29 3.87 -5.35
CA GLU A 20 28.08 3.09 -5.63
C GLU A 20 27.31 2.81 -4.34
N VAL A 21 26.04 3.19 -4.34
CA VAL A 21 25.16 3.00 -3.19
C VAL A 21 23.81 2.39 -3.60
N TRP A 22 23.27 1.60 -2.71
CA TRP A 22 21.90 1.07 -2.77
C TRP A 22 21.12 1.62 -1.59
N ILE A 23 19.86 1.94 -1.82
CA ILE A 23 19.02 2.57 -0.81
C ILE A 23 17.81 1.68 -0.55
N GLY A 24 17.66 1.22 0.69
CA GLY A 24 16.51 0.48 1.15
C GLY A 24 15.60 1.37 1.98
N LEU A 25 14.29 1.28 1.76
CA LEU A 25 13.29 2.03 2.53
C LEU A 25 12.25 1.10 3.12
N ASP A 26 11.92 1.37 4.37
CA ASP A 26 10.67 0.93 4.97
C ASP A 26 9.69 2.12 4.96
N VAL A 27 8.63 1.97 4.17
CA VAL A 27 7.77 3.08 3.75
C VAL A 27 6.48 3.06 4.56
N HIS A 28 6.31 4.02 5.46
CA HIS A 28 5.12 4.24 6.27
C HIS A 28 4.35 5.49 5.85
N LYS A 29 3.17 5.69 6.44
CA LYS A 29 2.28 6.81 6.10
C LYS A 29 2.88 8.19 6.41
N THR A 30 3.59 8.34 7.51
CA THR A 30 4.07 9.63 8.04
C THR A 30 5.57 9.81 7.98
N SER A 31 6.32 8.73 8.03
CA SER A 31 7.79 8.74 8.02
C SER A 31 8.33 7.50 7.34
N TRP A 32 9.53 7.59 6.82
CA TRP A 32 10.24 6.48 6.22
C TRP A 32 11.56 6.22 6.94
N HIS A 33 11.86 4.97 7.21
CA HIS A 33 13.19 4.53 7.61
C HIS A 33 14.02 4.24 6.36
N VAL A 34 15.18 4.82 6.28
CA VAL A 34 16.06 4.75 5.10
C VAL A 34 17.41 4.18 5.51
N ALA A 35 17.92 3.24 4.74
CA ALA A 35 19.28 2.76 4.82
C ALA A 35 20.01 3.05 3.50
N ILE A 36 21.20 3.62 3.59
CA ILE A 36 22.12 3.76 2.48
C ILE A 36 23.22 2.73 2.69
N PHE A 37 23.33 1.77 1.78
CA PHE A 37 24.32 0.71 1.77
C PHE A 37 25.34 1.00 0.68
N ARG A 38 26.62 0.98 1.04
CA ARG A 38 27.74 1.24 0.15
C ARG A 38 28.42 -0.07 -0.27
N ALA A 39 29.07 -0.09 -1.44
CA ALA A 39 29.69 -1.28 -1.98
C ALA A 39 30.74 -1.94 -1.07
N ASP A 40 31.37 -1.18 -0.18
CA ASP A 40 32.33 -1.68 0.84
C ASP A 40 31.66 -2.28 2.09
N GLY A 41 30.33 -2.37 2.11
CA GLY A 41 29.56 -2.91 3.21
C GLY A 41 29.20 -1.92 4.32
N GLN A 42 29.62 -0.65 4.20
CA GLN A 42 29.23 0.36 5.18
C GLN A 42 27.78 0.79 5.01
N VAL A 43 27.11 1.04 6.13
CA VAL A 43 25.67 1.39 6.18
C VAL A 43 25.47 2.63 7.04
N CYS A 44 24.61 3.52 6.56
CA CYS A 44 24.06 4.61 7.36
C CYS A 44 22.53 4.55 7.31
N THR A 45 21.88 4.76 8.44
CA THR A 45 20.42 4.81 8.54
C THR A 45 19.94 6.14 9.08
N PHE A 46 18.79 6.59 8.59
CA PHE A 46 18.13 7.80 9.07
C PHE A 46 16.62 7.69 8.85
N THR A 47 15.90 8.61 9.44
CA THR A 47 14.44 8.73 9.24
C THR A 47 14.14 10.03 8.51
N THR A 48 13.21 10.00 7.58
CA THR A 48 12.74 11.17 6.84
C THR A 48 11.21 11.24 6.81
N THR A 49 10.67 12.38 6.47
CA THR A 49 9.23 12.55 6.25
C THR A 49 8.77 11.78 5.02
N ALA A 50 7.51 11.31 5.03
CA ALA A 50 6.91 10.58 3.93
C ALA A 50 6.53 11.51 2.76
N SER A 51 7.52 12.14 2.13
CA SER A 51 7.37 13.05 0.99
C SER A 51 8.26 12.60 -0.17
N PRO A 52 7.70 11.97 -1.22
CA PRO A 52 8.46 11.48 -2.36
C PRO A 52 9.32 12.55 -3.04
N ASP A 53 8.77 13.73 -3.28
CA ASP A 53 9.49 14.81 -3.98
C ASP A 53 10.63 15.38 -3.15
N GLN A 54 10.41 15.57 -1.84
CA GLN A 54 11.47 16.04 -0.93
C GLN A 54 12.58 15.00 -0.82
N PHE A 55 12.23 13.72 -0.69
CA PHE A 55 13.21 12.65 -0.60
C PHE A 55 14.03 12.52 -1.87
N VAL A 56 13.40 12.54 -3.04
CA VAL A 56 14.10 12.50 -4.33
C VAL A 56 14.99 13.72 -4.50
N GLY A 57 14.52 14.93 -4.17
CA GLY A 57 15.31 16.15 -4.20
C GLY A 57 16.56 16.06 -3.31
N GLN A 58 16.39 15.46 -2.10
CA GLN A 58 17.51 15.21 -1.18
C GLN A 58 18.51 14.23 -1.78
N LEU A 59 18.06 13.12 -2.38
CA LEU A 59 18.95 12.15 -3.04
C LEU A 59 19.76 12.77 -4.17
N LEU A 60 19.14 13.60 -4.99
CA LEU A 60 19.82 14.30 -6.09
C LEU A 60 20.87 15.30 -5.61
N SER A 61 20.64 15.93 -4.44
CA SER A 61 21.59 16.90 -3.86
C SER A 61 22.87 16.26 -3.33
N TRP A 62 22.91 14.96 -3.12
CA TRP A 62 24.03 14.27 -2.46
C TRP A 62 25.15 13.82 -3.39
N ALA A 63 25.03 13.97 -4.70
CA ALA A 63 26.01 13.54 -5.70
C ALA A 63 26.47 12.07 -5.54
N LEU A 64 25.58 11.18 -5.09
CA LEU A 64 25.84 9.76 -4.92
C LEU A 64 25.60 9.00 -6.25
N ASN A 65 26.39 7.95 -6.50
CA ASN A 65 26.11 7.02 -7.60
C ASN A 65 25.07 6.00 -7.16
N ILE A 66 23.78 6.39 -7.18
CA ILE A 66 22.67 5.56 -6.73
C ILE A 66 22.40 4.47 -7.76
N LYS A 67 22.72 3.24 -7.43
CA LYS A 67 22.48 2.06 -8.29
C LYS A 67 21.01 1.68 -8.30
N ARG A 68 20.36 1.70 -7.13
CA ARG A 68 18.93 1.39 -7.00
C ARG A 68 18.35 1.85 -5.65
N VAL A 69 17.14 2.34 -5.69
CA VAL A 69 16.27 2.52 -4.53
C VAL A 69 15.32 1.33 -4.46
N VAL A 70 15.16 0.70 -3.28
CA VAL A 70 14.31 -0.48 -3.11
C VAL A 70 13.41 -0.33 -1.88
N TYR A 71 12.15 -0.69 -2.02
CA TYR A 71 11.20 -0.75 -0.92
C TYR A 71 10.15 -1.85 -1.12
N GLU A 72 9.45 -2.23 -0.05
CA GLU A 72 8.35 -3.21 -0.13
C GLU A 72 7.05 -2.55 -0.60
N ALA A 73 6.29 -3.28 -1.42
CA ALA A 73 4.94 -2.87 -1.79
C ALA A 73 4.04 -2.83 -0.55
N GLY A 74 3.37 -1.72 -0.36
CA GLY A 74 2.51 -1.46 0.79
C GLY A 74 1.33 -0.56 0.44
N PRO A 75 0.56 -0.12 1.43
CA PRO A 75 -0.62 0.72 1.26
C PRO A 75 -0.32 2.11 0.67
N THR A 76 0.94 2.54 0.72
CA THR A 76 1.40 3.82 0.14
C THR A 76 1.50 3.81 -1.39
N GLY A 77 1.30 2.64 -2.02
CA GLY A 77 1.28 2.51 -3.48
C GLY A 77 2.64 2.74 -4.13
N PHE A 78 2.62 3.33 -5.34
CA PHE A 78 3.80 3.51 -6.19
C PHE A 78 4.27 4.96 -6.30
N VAL A 79 3.77 5.88 -5.47
CA VAL A 79 4.06 7.32 -5.60
C VAL A 79 5.57 7.60 -5.51
N LEU A 80 6.27 6.95 -4.55
CA LEU A 80 7.72 7.05 -4.44
C LEU A 80 8.44 6.50 -5.69
N ALA A 81 7.99 5.36 -6.21
CA ALA A 81 8.59 4.76 -7.39
C ALA A 81 8.42 5.64 -8.64
N LEU A 82 7.27 6.25 -8.80
CA LEU A 82 7.00 7.20 -9.89
C LEU A 82 7.86 8.47 -9.77
N ALA A 83 8.02 9.02 -8.56
CA ALA A 83 8.91 10.16 -8.31
C ALA A 83 10.38 9.82 -8.62
N CYS A 84 10.86 8.65 -8.17
CA CYS A 84 12.21 8.17 -8.51
C CYS A 84 12.41 8.04 -10.02
N ARG A 85 11.47 7.41 -10.73
CA ARG A 85 11.55 7.25 -12.20
C ARG A 85 11.58 8.59 -12.93
N LYS A 86 10.73 9.55 -12.51
CA LYS A 86 10.71 10.89 -13.07
C LYS A 86 12.05 11.60 -12.92
N ALA A 87 12.77 11.32 -11.84
CA ALA A 87 14.11 11.87 -11.57
C ALA A 87 15.26 11.03 -12.18
N GLY A 88 14.98 10.00 -12.95
CA GLY A 88 16.00 9.12 -13.54
C GLY A 88 16.65 8.14 -12.56
N ILE A 89 16.14 8.02 -11.34
CA ILE A 89 16.65 7.11 -10.31
C ILE A 89 16.06 5.73 -10.54
N LYS A 90 16.92 4.70 -10.66
CA LYS A 90 16.49 3.31 -10.75
C LYS A 90 15.81 2.89 -9.44
N VAL A 91 14.58 2.36 -9.54
CA VAL A 91 13.80 1.92 -8.39
C VAL A 91 13.29 0.51 -8.57
N GLY A 92 13.26 -0.25 -7.49
CA GLY A 92 12.68 -1.59 -7.41
C GLY A 92 11.66 -1.68 -6.29
N VAL A 93 10.47 -2.19 -6.59
CA VAL A 93 9.44 -2.48 -5.60
C VAL A 93 9.35 -3.98 -5.43
N ILE A 94 9.38 -4.46 -4.19
CA ILE A 94 9.38 -5.88 -3.85
C ILE A 94 8.02 -6.28 -3.27
N ALA A 95 7.50 -7.43 -3.67
CA ALA A 95 6.37 -8.02 -2.96
C ALA A 95 6.84 -8.59 -1.61
N PRO A 96 6.17 -8.29 -0.49
CA PRO A 96 6.57 -8.79 0.83
C PRO A 96 6.73 -10.31 0.89
N SER A 97 5.89 -11.05 0.14
CA SER A 97 5.95 -12.51 0.05
C SER A 97 7.11 -13.07 -0.78
N ARG A 98 7.87 -12.21 -1.47
CA ARG A 98 8.98 -12.59 -2.36
C ARG A 98 10.34 -12.10 -1.90
N ALA A 99 10.37 -11.34 -0.82
CA ALA A 99 11.63 -10.94 -0.22
C ALA A 99 12.29 -12.18 0.42
N PRO A 100 13.59 -12.42 0.17
CA PRO A 100 14.30 -13.58 0.70
C PRO A 100 14.65 -13.36 2.19
N TRP A 101 13.63 -13.10 3.01
CA TRP A 101 13.83 -12.89 4.43
C TRP A 101 14.37 -14.17 5.08
N PRO A 102 15.51 -14.11 5.78
CA PRO A 102 15.95 -15.22 6.59
C PRO A 102 14.92 -15.46 7.68
N VAL A 103 14.62 -16.74 7.96
CA VAL A 103 13.79 -17.15 9.09
C VAL A 103 14.56 -16.86 10.38
N THR A 104 14.60 -15.60 10.79
CA THR A 104 15.27 -15.19 12.02
C THR A 104 14.25 -15.07 13.15
N ARG A 105 14.53 -15.77 14.27
CA ARG A 105 13.80 -15.63 15.54
C ARG A 105 14.23 -14.37 16.30
N GLY A 106 14.34 -13.22 15.64
CA GLY A 106 14.73 -11.95 16.24
C GLY A 106 13.63 -10.91 16.18
N ALA A 107 13.70 -9.87 17.02
CA ALA A 107 12.78 -8.75 16.95
C ALA A 107 12.87 -8.08 15.57
N LYS A 108 11.76 -8.06 14.86
CA LYS A 108 11.63 -7.33 13.60
C LYS A 108 11.61 -5.84 13.94
N THR A 109 12.50 -5.05 13.35
CA THR A 109 12.51 -3.59 13.48
C THR A 109 12.61 -2.97 12.09
N ASP A 110 11.87 -1.89 11.86
CA ASP A 110 11.83 -1.13 10.60
C ASP A 110 13.24 -0.75 10.11
N ARG A 111 14.15 -0.45 11.06
CA ARG A 111 15.55 -0.17 10.77
C ARG A 111 16.30 -1.37 10.18
N LEU A 112 16.05 -2.57 10.66
CA LEU A 112 16.69 -3.79 10.13
C LEU A 112 16.12 -4.15 8.76
N ASP A 113 14.85 -3.88 8.54
CA ASP A 113 14.20 -4.18 7.27
C ASP A 113 14.73 -3.28 6.14
N CYS A 114 14.90 -1.97 6.35
CA CYS A 114 15.49 -1.10 5.33
C CYS A 114 16.97 -1.42 5.04
N ILE A 115 17.78 -1.83 6.04
CA ILE A 115 19.16 -2.27 5.84
C ILE A 115 19.20 -3.51 4.95
N LYS A 116 18.41 -4.53 5.28
CA LYS A 116 18.35 -5.77 4.49
C LYS A 116 17.91 -5.53 3.05
N LEU A 117 16.92 -4.64 2.84
CA LEU A 117 16.49 -4.26 1.50
C LEU A 117 17.63 -3.67 0.68
N ALA A 118 18.41 -2.76 1.26
CA ALA A 118 19.56 -2.15 0.59
C ALA A 118 20.65 -3.18 0.29
N GLU A 119 20.99 -4.02 1.27
CA GLU A 119 21.99 -5.08 1.14
C GLU A 119 21.60 -6.12 0.10
N PHE A 120 20.34 -6.59 0.10
CA PHE A 120 19.87 -7.57 -0.89
C PHE A 120 19.81 -6.99 -2.30
N ALA A 121 19.53 -5.68 -2.42
CA ALA A 121 19.62 -4.99 -3.70
C ALA A 121 21.07 -4.91 -4.21
N ALA A 122 22.02 -4.67 -3.31
CA ALA A 122 23.46 -4.64 -3.65
C ALA A 122 24.00 -6.00 -4.07
N LYS A 123 23.51 -7.07 -3.44
CA LYS A 123 23.88 -8.47 -3.73
C LYS A 123 23.05 -9.12 -4.83
N GLU A 124 22.15 -8.36 -5.48
CA GLU A 124 21.23 -8.85 -6.52
C GLU A 124 20.38 -10.07 -6.10
N MET A 125 20.04 -10.15 -4.81
CA MET A 125 19.31 -11.29 -4.24
C MET A 125 17.81 -11.27 -4.53
N PHE A 126 17.27 -10.20 -5.11
CA PHE A 126 15.86 -10.13 -5.44
C PHE A 126 15.57 -10.83 -6.78
N PRO A 127 14.77 -11.90 -6.78
CA PRO A 127 14.51 -12.66 -8.01
C PRO A 127 13.70 -11.86 -9.03
N ARG A 128 12.82 -10.97 -8.59
CA ARG A 128 11.99 -10.12 -9.44
C ARG A 128 11.43 -8.91 -8.69
N TYR A 129 11.45 -7.76 -9.34
CA TYR A 129 10.74 -6.56 -8.91
C TYR A 129 9.30 -6.53 -9.46
N ILE A 130 8.39 -5.89 -8.74
CA ILE A 130 7.02 -5.67 -9.20
C ILE A 130 7.04 -4.67 -10.37
N ALA A 131 6.22 -4.90 -11.38
CA ALA A 131 5.97 -3.92 -12.42
C ALA A 131 5.30 -2.69 -11.81
N ILE A 132 5.96 -1.53 -11.93
CA ILE A 132 5.43 -0.26 -11.46
C ILE A 132 4.47 0.25 -12.54
N PRO A 133 3.17 0.43 -12.21
CA PRO A 133 2.18 0.89 -13.17
C PRO A 133 2.44 2.35 -13.59
N THR A 134 1.89 2.73 -14.72
CA THR A 134 1.76 4.15 -15.10
C THR A 134 0.70 4.83 -14.23
N ILE A 135 0.63 6.16 -14.30
CA ILE A 135 -0.39 6.94 -13.58
C ILE A 135 -1.79 6.56 -14.07
N GLU A 136 -1.95 6.37 -15.40
CA GLU A 136 -3.21 5.95 -16.02
C GLU A 136 -3.62 4.56 -15.56
N GLU A 137 -2.69 3.59 -15.57
CA GLU A 137 -2.95 2.23 -15.08
C GLU A 137 -3.34 2.21 -13.61
N GLU A 138 -2.70 3.02 -12.75
CA GLU A 138 -3.06 3.10 -11.33
C GLU A 138 -4.43 3.76 -11.13
N SER A 139 -4.76 4.74 -11.96
CA SER A 139 -6.09 5.36 -11.98
C SER A 139 -7.18 4.34 -12.34
N ILE A 140 -6.97 3.56 -13.41
CA ILE A 140 -7.89 2.48 -13.82
C ILE A 140 -8.02 1.42 -12.72
N ARG A 141 -6.92 1.01 -12.11
CA ARG A 141 -6.93 0.06 -10.97
C ARG A 141 -7.71 0.59 -9.78
N SER A 142 -7.63 1.90 -9.51
CA SER A 142 -8.39 2.54 -8.43
C SER A 142 -9.90 2.47 -8.71
N LEU A 143 -10.33 2.78 -9.93
CA LEU A 143 -11.72 2.66 -10.35
C LEU A 143 -12.23 1.22 -10.29
N GLN A 144 -11.43 0.26 -10.75
CA GLN A 144 -11.79 -1.17 -10.65
C GLN A 144 -11.94 -1.62 -9.21
N ARG A 145 -11.01 -1.26 -8.31
CA ARG A 145 -11.11 -1.56 -6.88
C ARG A 145 -12.38 -0.96 -6.27
N HIS A 146 -12.67 0.30 -6.60
CA HIS A 146 -13.91 0.93 -6.15
C HIS A 146 -15.15 0.19 -6.64
N ARG A 147 -15.20 -0.19 -7.91
CA ARG A 147 -16.29 -1.02 -8.46
C ARG A 147 -16.44 -2.34 -7.71
N PHE A 148 -15.33 -3.04 -7.43
CA PHE A 148 -15.38 -4.29 -6.64
C PHE A 148 -15.94 -4.06 -5.24
N HIS A 149 -15.57 -2.97 -4.57
CA HIS A 149 -16.10 -2.62 -3.26
C HIS A 149 -17.61 -2.34 -3.29
N LEU A 150 -18.10 -1.65 -4.32
CA LEU A 150 -19.53 -1.41 -4.49
C LEU A 150 -20.30 -2.72 -4.72
N VAL A 151 -19.80 -3.58 -5.61
CA VAL A 151 -20.42 -4.88 -5.88
C VAL A 151 -20.45 -5.76 -4.62
N ASP A 152 -19.37 -5.75 -3.82
CA ASP A 152 -19.32 -6.50 -2.56
C ASP A 152 -20.29 -5.92 -1.51
N LYS A 153 -20.44 -4.60 -1.43
CA LYS A 153 -21.46 -3.95 -0.58
C LYS A 153 -22.86 -4.38 -0.97
N ILE A 154 -23.20 -4.30 -2.26
CA ILE A 154 -24.51 -4.74 -2.78
C ILE A 154 -24.77 -6.20 -2.38
N ARG A 155 -23.79 -7.09 -2.58
CA ARG A 155 -23.92 -8.50 -2.21
C ARG A 155 -24.18 -8.68 -0.71
N LYS A 156 -23.45 -7.95 0.13
CA LYS A 156 -23.60 -8.00 1.59
C LYS A 156 -24.97 -7.50 2.05
N VAL A 157 -25.46 -6.39 1.48
CA VAL A 157 -26.81 -5.87 1.79
C VAL A 157 -27.88 -6.87 1.39
N LYS A 158 -27.79 -7.44 0.18
CA LYS A 158 -28.70 -8.49 -0.29
C LYS A 158 -28.72 -9.71 0.63
N SER A 159 -27.53 -10.14 1.09
CA SER A 159 -27.41 -11.26 2.04
C SER A 159 -28.04 -10.93 3.39
N ARG A 160 -27.89 -9.69 3.90
CA ARG A 160 -28.52 -9.26 5.15
C ARG A 160 -30.05 -9.26 5.07
N ILE A 161 -30.62 -8.78 3.95
CA ILE A 161 -32.07 -8.83 3.75
C ILE A 161 -32.57 -10.27 3.77
N LYS A 162 -31.92 -11.18 3.05
CA LYS A 162 -32.29 -12.61 3.08
C LYS A 162 -32.14 -13.22 4.47
N GLY A 163 -31.05 -12.89 5.17
CA GLY A 163 -30.85 -13.33 6.55
C GLY A 163 -31.94 -12.85 7.49
N LEU A 164 -32.37 -11.59 7.36
CA LEU A 164 -33.46 -11.03 8.15
C LEU A 164 -34.79 -11.78 7.88
N LEU A 165 -35.14 -12.02 6.62
CA LEU A 165 -36.32 -12.79 6.31
C LEU A 165 -36.29 -14.20 6.92
N LEU A 166 -35.14 -14.87 6.80
CA LEU A 166 -34.92 -16.19 7.37
C LEU A 166 -35.07 -16.20 8.89
N GLU A 167 -34.46 -15.23 9.59
CA GLU A 167 -34.53 -15.07 11.05
C GLU A 167 -35.96 -14.94 11.56
N PHE A 168 -36.83 -14.25 10.83
CA PHE A 168 -38.23 -14.07 11.17
C PHE A 168 -39.18 -15.09 10.54
N GLY A 169 -38.62 -16.15 9.89
CA GLY A 169 -39.44 -17.22 9.26
C GLY A 169 -40.29 -16.72 8.10
N ILE A 170 -39.90 -15.64 7.45
CA ILE A 170 -40.65 -15.03 6.33
C ILE A 170 -40.15 -15.62 5.01
N PRO A 171 -41.04 -16.14 4.17
CA PRO A 171 -40.67 -16.66 2.86
C PRO A 171 -40.13 -15.55 1.96
N GLU A 172 -39.08 -15.86 1.19
CA GLU A 172 -38.55 -14.93 0.19
C GLU A 172 -39.61 -14.64 -0.89
N PRO A 173 -39.75 -13.38 -1.32
CA PRO A 173 -40.59 -13.01 -2.47
C PRO A 173 -40.21 -13.79 -3.73
N LYS A 174 -41.18 -14.08 -4.55
CA LYS A 174 -40.96 -14.76 -5.82
C LYS A 174 -40.02 -13.90 -6.71
N GLY A 175 -38.97 -14.49 -7.19
CA GLY A 175 -38.00 -13.78 -8.03
C GLY A 175 -36.89 -13.06 -7.26
N LEU A 176 -36.83 -13.12 -5.91
CA LEU A 176 -35.75 -12.53 -5.09
C LEU A 176 -34.38 -13.16 -5.37
N ALA A 177 -34.34 -14.37 -5.90
CA ALA A 177 -33.06 -14.98 -6.33
C ALA A 177 -32.34 -14.11 -7.35
N HIS A 178 -33.06 -13.40 -8.20
CA HIS A 178 -32.53 -12.50 -9.24
C HIS A 178 -32.70 -11.02 -8.91
N TRP A 179 -33.30 -10.68 -7.75
CA TRP A 179 -33.54 -9.29 -7.32
C TRP A 179 -34.34 -8.50 -8.36
N SER A 180 -35.39 -9.10 -8.89
CA SER A 180 -36.32 -8.45 -9.84
C SER A 180 -36.94 -7.19 -9.23
N GLY A 181 -37.29 -6.21 -10.06
CA GLY A 181 -37.94 -4.99 -9.59
C GLY A 181 -39.24 -5.28 -8.84
N GLU A 182 -39.98 -6.35 -9.20
CA GLU A 182 -41.21 -6.80 -8.52
C GLU A 182 -40.91 -7.35 -7.13
N SER A 183 -39.87 -8.21 -6.99
CA SER A 183 -39.52 -8.76 -5.69
C SER A 183 -39.02 -7.67 -4.73
N VAL A 184 -38.32 -6.64 -5.24
CA VAL A 184 -37.88 -5.50 -4.42
C VAL A 184 -39.07 -4.63 -4.00
N LYS A 185 -40.06 -4.44 -4.85
CA LYS A 185 -41.34 -3.75 -4.49
C LYS A 185 -42.09 -4.52 -3.43
N GLU A 186 -42.19 -5.85 -3.57
CA GLU A 186 -42.82 -6.70 -2.57
C GLU A 186 -42.14 -6.61 -1.22
N LEU A 187 -40.79 -6.62 -1.17
CA LEU A 187 -40.02 -6.38 0.06
C LEU A 187 -40.34 -4.99 0.67
N ASP A 188 -40.46 -3.95 -0.12
CA ASP A 188 -40.74 -2.58 0.31
C ASP A 188 -42.18 -2.44 0.89
N GLN A 189 -43.07 -3.33 0.52
CA GLN A 189 -44.49 -3.37 1.00
C GLN A 189 -44.70 -4.33 2.17
N MET A 190 -43.70 -5.15 2.51
CA MET A 190 -43.83 -6.09 3.63
C MET A 190 -43.98 -5.37 4.96
N GLN A 191 -44.83 -5.90 5.80
CA GLN A 191 -45.04 -5.45 7.18
C GLN A 191 -44.46 -6.50 8.12
N LEU A 192 -43.42 -6.13 8.83
CA LEU A 192 -42.73 -6.95 9.82
C LEU A 192 -42.98 -6.42 11.24
N GLN A 193 -42.52 -7.10 12.25
CA GLN A 193 -42.48 -6.53 13.59
C GLN A 193 -41.65 -5.21 13.57
N PRO A 194 -41.97 -4.22 14.43
CA PRO A 194 -41.45 -2.86 14.29
C PRO A 194 -39.94 -2.77 14.10
N GLY A 195 -39.13 -3.45 14.91
CA GLY A 195 -37.66 -3.43 14.79
C GLY A 195 -37.14 -4.10 13.51
N ALA A 196 -37.76 -5.22 13.10
CA ALA A 196 -37.41 -5.92 11.87
C ALA A 196 -37.82 -5.10 10.63
N ASN A 197 -38.96 -4.43 10.70
CA ASN A 197 -39.45 -3.55 9.64
C ASN A 197 -38.48 -2.38 9.38
N GLU A 198 -38.07 -1.69 10.42
CA GLU A 198 -37.07 -0.62 10.31
C GLU A 198 -35.73 -1.11 9.73
N THR A 199 -35.29 -2.30 10.16
CA THR A 199 -34.07 -2.92 9.64
C THR A 199 -34.18 -3.26 8.16
N LEU A 200 -35.34 -3.84 7.73
CA LEU A 200 -35.57 -4.14 6.32
C LEU A 200 -35.56 -2.88 5.47
N HIS A 201 -36.31 -1.87 5.86
CA HIS A 201 -36.36 -0.61 5.10
C HIS A 201 -35.01 0.14 5.11
N SER A 202 -34.23 0.03 6.18
CA SER A 202 -32.87 0.56 6.20
C SER A 202 -31.97 -0.12 5.16
N HIS A 203 -32.00 -1.44 5.08
CA HIS A 203 -31.25 -2.18 4.07
C HIS A 203 -31.75 -1.93 2.65
N LEU A 204 -33.04 -1.77 2.45
CA LEU A 204 -33.60 -1.43 1.13
C LEU A 204 -33.19 -0.02 0.69
N ARG A 205 -33.15 0.96 1.61
CA ARG A 205 -32.62 2.30 1.31
C ARG A 205 -31.15 2.24 0.93
N GLU A 206 -30.33 1.48 1.68
CA GLU A 206 -28.92 1.26 1.35
C GLU A 206 -28.78 0.63 -0.05
N LEU A 207 -29.58 -0.39 -0.37
CA LEU A 207 -29.54 -1.07 -1.67
C LEU A 207 -29.93 -0.16 -2.84
N LYS A 208 -30.90 0.73 -2.64
CA LYS A 208 -31.34 1.72 -3.65
C LYS A 208 -30.27 2.79 -3.90
N TRP A 209 -29.43 3.06 -2.93
CA TRP A 209 -28.39 4.08 -2.99
C TRP A 209 -27.07 3.58 -3.64
N LEU A 210 -26.83 2.29 -3.60
CA LEU A 210 -25.65 1.62 -4.19
C LEU A 210 -25.86 1.28 -5.67
#